data_4368e00f9b1caec9048981893a5de450
#
_entry.id   4368e00f9b1caec9048981893a5de450
#
_cell.length_a   1.000
_cell.length_b   1.000
_cell.length_c   1.000
_cell.angle_alpha   90.00
_cell.angle_beta   90.00
_cell.angle_gamma   90.00
#
_symmetry.space_group_name_H-M   'P 1'
#
loop_
_entity.id
_entity.type
_entity.pdbx_description
1 polymer ?
#
loop_
_entity_poly.entity_id
_entity_poly.type
_entity_poly.pdbx_seq_one_letter_code
_entity_poly.pdbx_strand_id
1 'polypeptide(L)'
;MKVVIPKKLKKGDNVLVVAPSRSFSLLSQDTINNAIENLQKLWLNIIFWKNINQTNQFYSSSIKDRIDDIHWGFREQDISAIISVIWGSTTNQIIPFLDYDLIKRNPKIISGFSDITVLHNAVFSKTWMMTYYWPHFSSFGAKYWTEYVLRYFQKCCMEDWVFKIEPSEKWSDDEWYLDQEKRNFYNNSWYGVLQEWSCSWRILGGNLECLSILMGTPYFPIIEEDCILCIEQDSESEFLRFIRWFEQLSQTSLSKNIKWLVLWRFQTKYSPSEQMLKEFFWGHYFRKNIPIVFNFDFWHTQPLCTLPLWWFANLKIENTDAYEGSVTFTILEH
;
A
#
# COMPACT_ATOMS: atom_id res chain seq x y z
N MET A 1 13.97 -17.66 -2.74
CA MET A 1 13.22 -18.21 -1.58
C MET A 1 11.72 -18.31 -1.88
N LYS A 2 10.99 -19.27 -1.25
CA LYS A 2 9.54 -19.40 -1.51
C LYS A 2 8.76 -18.42 -0.64
N VAL A 3 8.00 -17.54 -1.27
CA VAL A 3 7.09 -16.60 -0.58
C VAL A 3 5.92 -17.38 -0.01
N VAL A 4 5.52 -17.03 1.21
CA VAL A 4 4.33 -17.57 1.87
C VAL A 4 3.12 -16.73 1.46
N ILE A 5 2.15 -17.35 0.81
CA ILE A 5 0.91 -16.72 0.36
C ILE A 5 -0.17 -17.01 1.40
N PRO A 6 -0.77 -16.00 2.05
CA PRO A 6 -1.93 -16.21 2.89
C PRO A 6 -3.12 -16.77 2.11
N LYS A 7 -3.96 -17.56 2.77
CA LYS A 7 -5.21 -18.04 2.13
C LYS A 7 -6.11 -16.88 1.74
N LYS A 8 -6.76 -17.01 0.59
CA LYS A 8 -7.77 -16.05 0.12
C LYS A 8 -8.99 -16.04 1.04
N LEU A 9 -9.57 -14.85 1.20
CA LEU A 9 -10.83 -14.66 1.91
C LEU A 9 -11.99 -15.33 1.15
N LYS A 10 -12.91 -15.86 1.92
CA LYS A 10 -14.17 -16.43 1.43
C LYS A 10 -15.36 -15.71 2.05
N LYS A 11 -16.51 -15.84 1.43
CA LYS A 11 -17.78 -15.35 2.00
C LYS A 11 -17.99 -15.97 3.38
N GLY A 12 -18.28 -15.14 4.37
CA GLY A 12 -18.45 -15.52 5.77
C GLY A 12 -17.19 -15.46 6.62
N ASP A 13 -16.01 -15.18 6.02
CA ASP A 13 -14.77 -15.05 6.76
C ASP A 13 -14.77 -13.83 7.68
N ASN A 14 -14.08 -13.97 8.81
CA ASN A 14 -13.89 -12.90 9.78
C ASN A 14 -12.65 -12.08 9.44
N VAL A 15 -12.84 -10.78 9.41
CA VAL A 15 -11.80 -9.77 9.18
C VAL A 15 -11.62 -8.95 10.46
N LEU A 16 -10.45 -9.04 11.06
CA LEU A 16 -10.11 -8.28 12.25
C LEU A 16 -9.61 -6.89 11.86
N VAL A 17 -10.17 -5.87 12.47
CA VAL A 17 -9.68 -4.49 12.37
C VAL A 17 -8.81 -4.19 13.58
N VAL A 18 -7.57 -3.74 13.35
CA VAL A 18 -6.57 -3.40 14.38
C VAL A 18 -6.05 -1.99 14.20
N ALA A 19 -5.56 -1.39 15.27
CA ALA A 19 -5.00 -0.04 15.28
C ALA A 19 -3.47 -0.04 15.52
N PRO A 20 -2.64 -0.50 14.58
CA PRO A 20 -1.19 -0.60 14.79
C PRO A 20 -0.51 0.76 14.84
N SER A 21 -1.16 1.81 14.35
CA SER A 21 -0.74 3.20 14.37
C SER A 21 -1.76 4.07 15.11
N ARG A 22 -2.59 4.84 14.41
CA ARG A 22 -3.61 5.68 15.04
C ARG A 22 -4.84 4.90 15.45
N SER A 23 -5.52 5.40 16.50
CA SER A 23 -6.71 4.81 17.12
C SER A 23 -7.95 4.89 16.20
N PHE A 24 -8.82 3.91 16.35
CA PHE A 24 -10.15 3.87 15.73
C PHE A 24 -11.06 5.02 16.19
N SER A 25 -10.86 5.55 17.41
CA SER A 25 -11.62 6.67 17.95
C SER A 25 -11.50 7.98 17.14
N LEU A 26 -10.58 8.04 16.17
CA LEU A 26 -10.42 9.19 15.28
C LEU A 26 -11.35 9.14 14.07
N LEU A 27 -12.04 8.02 13.81
CA LEU A 27 -12.95 7.90 12.69
C LEU A 27 -14.34 8.47 13.05
N SER A 28 -14.95 9.14 12.07
CA SER A 28 -16.35 9.52 12.20
C SER A 28 -17.27 8.30 12.16
N GLN A 29 -18.43 8.39 12.81
CA GLN A 29 -19.41 7.29 12.82
C GLN A 29 -19.89 6.95 11.40
N ASP A 30 -20.04 7.95 10.53
CA ASP A 30 -20.44 7.74 9.14
C ASP A 30 -19.38 6.94 8.35
N THR A 31 -18.10 7.28 8.53
CA THR A 31 -17.00 6.52 7.94
C THR A 31 -17.01 5.07 8.41
N ILE A 32 -17.25 4.84 9.70
CA ILE A 32 -17.32 3.49 10.29
C ILE A 32 -18.47 2.71 9.70
N ASN A 33 -19.68 3.29 9.68
CA ASN A 33 -20.88 2.63 9.17
C ASN A 33 -20.73 2.27 7.70
N ASN A 34 -20.29 3.23 6.88
CA ASN A 34 -20.06 2.99 5.46
C ASN A 34 -19.00 1.90 5.21
N ALA A 35 -17.92 1.87 5.98
CA ALA A 35 -16.88 0.85 5.84
C ALA A 35 -17.41 -0.55 6.17
N ILE A 36 -18.20 -0.68 7.24
CA ILE A 36 -18.84 -1.95 7.60
C ILE A 36 -19.79 -2.40 6.49
N GLU A 37 -20.69 -1.53 6.03
CA GLU A 37 -21.64 -1.84 4.97
C GLU A 37 -20.94 -2.27 3.67
N ASN A 38 -19.86 -1.58 3.30
CA ASN A 38 -19.12 -1.88 2.09
C ASN A 38 -18.37 -3.22 2.17
N LEU A 39 -17.76 -3.54 3.29
CA LEU A 39 -17.13 -4.84 3.50
C LEU A 39 -18.16 -5.98 3.59
N GLN A 40 -19.35 -5.72 4.15
CA GLN A 40 -20.44 -6.65 4.15
C GLN A 40 -21.00 -6.97 2.75
N LYS A 41 -20.86 -6.07 1.77
CA LYS A 41 -21.17 -6.38 0.36
C LYS A 41 -20.29 -7.51 -0.20
N LEU A 42 -19.10 -7.69 0.36
CA LEU A 42 -18.22 -8.83 0.06
C LEU A 42 -18.52 -10.06 0.92
N TRP A 43 -19.56 -10.02 1.72
CA TRP A 43 -19.96 -11.08 2.66
C TRP A 43 -18.91 -11.36 3.74
N LEU A 44 -18.15 -10.35 4.16
CA LEU A 44 -17.15 -10.45 5.21
C LEU A 44 -17.75 -10.02 6.57
N ASN A 45 -17.35 -10.70 7.64
CA ASN A 45 -17.70 -10.34 9.00
C ASN A 45 -16.61 -9.47 9.60
N ILE A 46 -16.96 -8.30 10.13
CA ILE A 46 -15.98 -7.35 10.68
C ILE A 46 -15.92 -7.52 12.19
N ILE A 47 -14.73 -7.78 12.68
CA ILE A 47 -14.42 -7.95 14.10
C ILE A 47 -13.59 -6.76 14.58
N PHE A 48 -14.02 -6.14 15.66
CA PHE A 48 -13.27 -5.09 16.35
C PHE A 48 -12.76 -5.62 17.68
N TRP A 49 -11.42 -5.49 17.91
CA TRP A 49 -10.87 -5.99 19.14
C TRP A 49 -10.88 -4.94 20.25
N LYS A 50 -10.64 -5.37 21.50
CA LYS A 50 -10.89 -4.59 22.72
C LYS A 50 -10.10 -3.29 22.82
N ASN A 51 -8.87 -3.22 22.29
CA ASN A 51 -8.00 -2.06 22.47
C ASN A 51 -8.07 -1.03 21.35
N ILE A 52 -8.86 -1.29 20.31
CA ILE A 52 -8.89 -0.49 19.08
C ILE A 52 -9.26 0.99 19.29
N ASN A 53 -10.08 1.28 20.32
CA ASN A 53 -10.55 2.63 20.66
C ASN A 53 -9.62 3.37 21.63
N GLN A 54 -8.61 2.70 22.19
CA GLN A 54 -7.71 3.34 23.12
C GLN A 54 -6.84 4.37 22.41
N THR A 55 -6.60 5.50 23.08
CA THR A 55 -5.79 6.59 22.53
C THR A 55 -5.04 7.32 23.65
N ASN A 56 -3.90 7.92 23.28
CA ASN A 56 -3.08 8.75 24.13
C ASN A 56 -2.77 10.09 23.43
N GLN A 57 -1.86 10.88 23.97
CA GLN A 57 -1.44 12.16 23.38
C GLN A 57 -0.81 12.04 21.98
N PHE A 58 -0.44 10.84 21.53
CA PHE A 58 0.10 10.54 20.20
C PHE A 58 -0.96 9.94 19.26
N TYR A 59 -2.23 10.00 19.66
CA TYR A 59 -3.36 9.44 18.93
C TYR A 59 -3.28 7.91 18.73
N SER A 60 -2.49 7.20 19.51
CA SER A 60 -2.27 5.75 19.49
C SER A 60 -2.62 5.12 20.83
N SER A 61 -2.91 3.82 20.85
CA SER A 61 -2.91 3.06 22.09
C SER A 61 -1.48 2.73 22.57
N SER A 62 -1.34 2.08 23.72
CA SER A 62 -0.04 1.65 24.21
C SER A 62 0.65 0.67 23.24
N ILE A 63 1.98 0.64 23.25
CA ILE A 63 2.75 -0.34 22.44
C ILE A 63 2.26 -1.76 22.73
N LYS A 64 2.07 -2.09 24.03
CA LYS A 64 1.61 -3.41 24.46
C LYS A 64 0.24 -3.76 23.87
N ASP A 65 -0.72 -2.85 23.95
CA ASP A 65 -2.08 -3.12 23.48
C ASP A 65 -2.13 -3.34 21.95
N ARG A 66 -1.35 -2.56 21.19
CA ARG A 66 -1.23 -2.73 19.74
C ARG A 66 -0.63 -4.08 19.37
N ILE A 67 0.38 -4.53 20.11
CA ILE A 67 1.02 -5.83 19.93
C ILE A 67 0.05 -6.95 20.31
N ASP A 68 -0.62 -6.84 21.44
CA ASP A 68 -1.60 -7.83 21.92
C ASP A 68 -2.73 -8.02 20.90
N ASP A 69 -3.24 -6.94 20.30
CA ASP A 69 -4.29 -6.99 19.27
C ASP A 69 -3.82 -7.71 17.99
N ILE A 70 -2.63 -7.40 17.52
CA ILE A 70 -2.05 -8.06 16.35
C ILE A 70 -1.79 -9.55 16.64
N HIS A 71 -1.16 -9.86 17.78
CA HIS A 71 -0.87 -11.25 18.16
C HIS A 71 -2.15 -12.07 18.35
N TRP A 72 -3.18 -11.46 18.94
CA TRP A 72 -4.48 -12.11 19.04
C TRP A 72 -5.02 -12.45 17.64
N GLY A 73 -5.02 -11.49 16.72
CA GLY A 73 -5.47 -11.69 15.35
C GLY A 73 -4.75 -12.83 14.64
N PHE A 74 -3.44 -13.00 14.86
CA PHE A 74 -2.70 -14.12 14.28
C PHE A 74 -2.94 -15.44 14.98
N ARG A 75 -3.24 -15.42 16.29
CA ARG A 75 -3.46 -16.62 17.09
C ARG A 75 -4.82 -17.27 16.85
N GLU A 76 -5.85 -16.44 16.69
CA GLU A 76 -7.24 -16.92 16.51
C GLU A 76 -7.45 -17.55 15.14
N GLN A 77 -7.88 -18.81 15.10
CA GLN A 77 -8.04 -19.55 13.84
C GLN A 77 -9.23 -19.06 13.01
N ASP A 78 -10.23 -18.45 13.65
CA ASP A 78 -11.43 -17.92 12.99
C ASP A 78 -11.19 -16.58 12.28
N ILE A 79 -10.04 -15.95 12.50
CA ILE A 79 -9.65 -14.72 11.79
C ILE A 79 -8.89 -15.08 10.52
N SER A 80 -9.37 -14.62 9.38
CA SER A 80 -8.77 -14.86 8.06
C SER A 80 -7.93 -13.68 7.55
N ALA A 81 -8.26 -12.46 7.96
CA ALA A 81 -7.51 -11.25 7.59
C ALA A 81 -7.42 -10.25 8.73
N ILE A 82 -6.39 -9.40 8.67
CA ILE A 82 -6.13 -8.29 9.59
C ILE A 82 -6.03 -7.02 8.74
N ILE A 83 -6.91 -6.05 8.99
CA ILE A 83 -6.92 -4.75 8.30
C ILE A 83 -6.61 -3.66 9.33
N SER A 84 -5.68 -2.76 8.99
CA SER A 84 -5.39 -1.60 9.83
C SER A 84 -6.52 -0.57 9.75
N VAL A 85 -6.79 0.11 10.86
CA VAL A 85 -7.85 1.13 10.96
C VAL A 85 -7.61 2.29 9.99
N ILE A 86 -6.44 2.93 10.13
CA ILE A 86 -6.08 4.18 9.46
C ILE A 86 -4.56 4.34 9.49
N TRP A 87 -4.04 5.34 8.78
CA TRP A 87 -2.62 5.72 8.77
C TRP A 87 -2.14 6.29 10.11
N GLY A 88 -0.88 6.69 10.18
CA GLY A 88 -0.27 7.35 11.33
C GLY A 88 1.24 7.46 11.21
N SER A 89 1.96 7.33 12.33
CA SER A 89 3.43 7.49 12.37
C SER A 89 4.10 6.71 13.52
N THR A 90 3.44 5.70 14.05
CA THR A 90 3.93 4.99 15.26
C THR A 90 4.09 3.49 15.10
N THR A 91 3.85 2.93 13.90
CA THR A 91 3.95 1.49 13.64
C THR A 91 5.37 0.97 13.87
N ASN A 92 6.40 1.77 13.63
CA ASN A 92 7.79 1.41 13.88
C ASN A 92 8.10 1.09 15.36
N GLN A 93 7.28 1.58 16.30
CA GLN A 93 7.44 1.29 17.73
C GLN A 93 7.12 -0.16 18.08
N ILE A 94 6.25 -0.83 17.32
CA ILE A 94 5.77 -2.18 17.66
C ILE A 94 6.55 -3.29 16.96
N ILE A 95 7.17 -3.04 15.81
CA ILE A 95 7.83 -4.10 15.01
C ILE A 95 8.95 -4.83 15.76
N PRO A 96 9.72 -4.22 16.71
CA PRO A 96 10.73 -4.96 17.45
C PRO A 96 10.17 -6.00 18.42
N PHE A 97 8.89 -5.91 18.75
CA PHE A 97 8.24 -6.73 19.77
C PHE A 97 7.22 -7.73 19.21
N LEU A 98 7.05 -7.76 17.88
CA LEU A 98 6.16 -8.73 17.25
C LEU A 98 6.74 -10.14 17.29
N ASP A 99 5.90 -11.12 17.59
CA ASP A 99 6.22 -12.54 17.48
C ASP A 99 6.12 -12.99 16.00
N TYR A 100 7.24 -12.85 15.29
CA TYR A 100 7.31 -13.24 13.88
C TYR A 100 7.18 -14.76 13.67
N ASP A 101 7.48 -15.58 14.66
CA ASP A 101 7.25 -17.02 14.58
C ASP A 101 5.76 -17.35 14.67
N LEU A 102 4.99 -16.64 15.50
CA LEU A 102 3.54 -16.72 15.53
C LEU A 102 2.95 -16.34 14.14
N ILE A 103 3.39 -15.21 13.59
CA ILE A 103 2.95 -14.71 12.28
C ILE A 103 3.25 -15.76 11.19
N LYS A 104 4.48 -16.27 11.16
CA LYS A 104 4.92 -17.27 10.19
C LYS A 104 4.15 -18.57 10.24
N ARG A 105 3.77 -19.03 11.46
CA ARG A 105 2.97 -20.26 11.64
C ARG A 105 1.49 -20.08 11.30
N ASN A 106 0.99 -18.85 11.30
CA ASN A 106 -0.41 -18.55 11.06
C ASN A 106 -0.55 -17.47 9.96
N PRO A 107 -0.15 -17.74 8.71
CA PRO A 107 -0.17 -16.73 7.66
C PRO A 107 -1.59 -16.26 7.38
N LYS A 108 -1.81 -14.94 7.45
CA LYS A 108 -3.08 -14.27 7.21
C LYS A 108 -2.89 -13.04 6.34
N ILE A 109 -3.94 -12.63 5.64
CA ILE A 109 -3.94 -11.38 4.90
C ILE A 109 -3.73 -10.22 5.86
N ILE A 110 -2.75 -9.35 5.56
CA ILE A 110 -2.54 -8.06 6.22
C ILE A 110 -2.80 -6.99 5.16
N SER A 111 -3.68 -6.02 5.49
CA SER A 111 -3.99 -4.90 4.60
C SER A 111 -3.85 -3.56 5.32
N GLY A 112 -3.31 -2.59 4.61
CA GLY A 112 -3.12 -1.22 5.06
C GLY A 112 -2.10 -0.48 4.21
N PHE A 113 -1.85 0.80 4.51
CA PHE A 113 -0.89 1.61 3.75
C PHE A 113 -0.24 2.72 4.60
N SER A 114 0.52 3.62 3.97
CA SER A 114 1.22 4.71 4.65
C SER A 114 2.14 4.17 5.75
N ASP A 115 1.95 4.53 7.02
CA ASP A 115 2.73 4.04 8.15
C ASP A 115 2.74 2.50 8.28
N ILE A 116 1.72 1.81 7.73
CA ILE A 116 1.66 0.34 7.71
C ILE A 116 2.71 -0.27 6.75
N THR A 117 3.32 0.52 5.87
CA THR A 117 4.51 0.12 5.11
C THR A 117 5.58 -0.51 6.00
N VAL A 118 5.75 0.04 7.19
CA VAL A 118 6.69 -0.47 8.20
C VAL A 118 6.36 -1.91 8.59
N LEU A 119 5.08 -2.18 8.85
CA LEU A 119 4.60 -3.52 9.22
C LEU A 119 4.73 -4.49 8.05
N HIS A 120 4.32 -4.10 6.85
CA HIS A 120 4.42 -4.93 5.64
C HIS A 120 5.83 -5.41 5.39
N ASN A 121 6.80 -4.50 5.40
CA ASN A 121 8.18 -4.82 5.11
C ASN A 121 8.85 -5.60 6.26
N ALA A 122 8.52 -5.29 7.52
CA ALA A 122 9.01 -6.05 8.68
C ALA A 122 8.50 -7.49 8.67
N VAL A 123 7.20 -7.69 8.42
CA VAL A 123 6.60 -9.03 8.31
C VAL A 123 7.25 -9.81 7.18
N PHE A 124 7.38 -9.22 5.99
CA PHE A 124 8.02 -9.91 4.89
C PHE A 124 9.47 -10.27 5.20
N SER A 125 10.28 -9.33 5.67
CA SER A 125 11.72 -9.57 5.94
C SER A 125 11.96 -10.68 6.98
N LYS A 126 11.01 -10.88 7.91
CA LYS A 126 11.12 -11.88 8.98
C LYS A 126 10.44 -13.21 8.65
N THR A 127 9.40 -13.22 7.83
CA THR A 127 8.56 -14.41 7.62
C THR A 127 8.44 -14.86 6.18
N TRP A 128 8.84 -14.02 5.22
CA TRP A 128 8.60 -14.20 3.79
C TRP A 128 7.12 -14.25 3.41
N MET A 129 6.25 -13.73 4.26
CA MET A 129 4.82 -13.68 4.02
C MET A 129 4.47 -12.46 3.15
N MET A 130 3.74 -12.71 2.08
CA MET A 130 3.13 -11.69 1.23
C MET A 130 2.10 -10.89 2.02
N THR A 131 1.99 -9.59 1.74
CA THR A 131 1.03 -8.69 2.35
C THR A 131 0.35 -7.85 1.27
N TYR A 132 -0.73 -7.15 1.62
CA TYR A 132 -1.53 -6.39 0.67
C TYR A 132 -1.47 -4.90 0.99
N TYR A 133 -0.86 -4.14 0.12
CA TYR A 133 -0.80 -2.69 0.22
C TYR A 133 -2.11 -2.10 -0.26
N TRP A 134 -2.83 -1.36 0.61
CA TRP A 134 -4.19 -0.87 0.42
C TRP A 134 -5.28 -1.97 0.59
N PRO A 135 -6.49 -1.58 1.04
CA PRO A 135 -6.86 -0.35 1.76
C PRO A 135 -6.67 -0.45 3.28
N HIS A 136 -6.87 0.69 3.98
CA HIS A 136 -7.24 0.69 5.40
C HIS A 136 -8.73 0.40 5.56
N PHE A 137 -9.17 0.08 6.78
CA PHE A 137 -10.59 0.00 7.11
C PHE A 137 -11.33 1.31 6.77
N SER A 138 -10.75 2.47 7.15
CA SER A 138 -11.32 3.79 6.86
C SER A 138 -11.51 4.05 5.36
N SER A 139 -10.69 3.48 4.50
CA SER A 139 -10.79 3.67 3.04
C SER A 139 -12.08 3.10 2.46
N PHE A 140 -12.63 2.03 3.08
CA PHE A 140 -13.93 1.50 2.71
C PHE A 140 -15.09 2.40 3.13
N GLY A 141 -14.85 3.39 4.00
CA GLY A 141 -15.84 4.37 4.46
C GLY A 141 -15.95 5.60 3.56
N ALA A 142 -15.16 5.70 2.49
CA ALA A 142 -15.25 6.78 1.54
C ALA A 142 -16.57 6.71 0.74
N LYS A 143 -17.22 7.86 0.52
CA LYS A 143 -18.49 7.95 -0.21
C LYS A 143 -18.33 7.67 -1.70
N TYR A 144 -17.16 8.04 -2.27
CA TYR A 144 -16.90 7.93 -3.70
C TYR A 144 -15.87 6.84 -3.97
N TRP A 145 -15.91 6.26 -5.18
CA TRP A 145 -15.02 5.19 -5.68
C TRP A 145 -15.00 3.89 -4.88
N THR A 146 -15.98 3.69 -3.99
CA THR A 146 -16.07 2.46 -3.19
C THR A 146 -16.03 1.21 -4.06
N GLU A 147 -16.73 1.23 -5.21
CA GLU A 147 -16.73 0.10 -6.15
C GLU A 147 -15.34 -0.22 -6.72
N TYR A 148 -14.52 0.82 -7.01
CA TYR A 148 -13.15 0.62 -7.46
C TYR A 148 -12.29 -0.03 -6.37
N VAL A 149 -12.37 0.49 -5.14
CA VAL A 149 -11.63 -0.04 -3.99
C VAL A 149 -12.05 -1.48 -3.68
N LEU A 150 -13.35 -1.75 -3.61
CA LEU A 150 -13.89 -3.10 -3.36
C LEU A 150 -13.47 -4.09 -4.45
N ARG A 151 -13.57 -3.70 -5.71
CA ARG A 151 -13.19 -4.54 -6.86
C ARG A 151 -11.74 -5.01 -6.77
N TYR A 152 -10.78 -4.09 -6.51
CA TYR A 152 -9.38 -4.48 -6.44
C TYR A 152 -9.03 -5.20 -5.14
N PHE A 153 -9.70 -4.89 -4.03
CA PHE A 153 -9.58 -5.67 -2.81
C PHE A 153 -10.09 -7.10 -3.02
N GLN A 154 -11.25 -7.27 -3.65
CA GLN A 154 -11.80 -8.59 -3.99
C GLN A 154 -10.86 -9.37 -4.91
N LYS A 155 -10.40 -8.77 -6.01
CA LYS A 155 -9.45 -9.41 -6.93
C LYS A 155 -8.16 -9.85 -6.24
N CYS A 156 -7.60 -9.02 -5.35
CA CYS A 156 -6.38 -9.37 -4.64
C CYS A 156 -6.59 -10.37 -3.51
N CYS A 157 -7.64 -10.20 -2.72
CA CYS A 157 -7.77 -10.90 -1.44
C CYS A 157 -8.76 -12.07 -1.47
N MET A 158 -9.61 -12.18 -2.51
CA MET A 158 -10.67 -13.20 -2.60
C MET A 158 -10.62 -14.04 -3.87
N GLU A 159 -9.82 -13.66 -4.87
CA GLU A 159 -9.74 -14.33 -6.16
C GLU A 159 -8.31 -14.77 -6.46
N ASP A 160 -8.15 -15.84 -7.25
CA ASP A 160 -6.85 -16.39 -7.64
C ASP A 160 -6.45 -16.02 -9.08
N TRP A 161 -7.31 -15.30 -9.80
CA TRP A 161 -7.17 -15.03 -11.23
C TRP A 161 -6.14 -13.93 -11.52
N VAL A 162 -5.50 -14.04 -12.66
CA VAL A 162 -4.72 -12.96 -13.27
C VAL A 162 -5.66 -11.79 -13.60
N PHE A 163 -5.28 -10.57 -13.23
CA PHE A 163 -6.06 -9.39 -13.55
C PHE A 163 -5.20 -8.18 -13.86
N LYS A 164 -5.77 -7.28 -14.67
CA LYS A 164 -5.18 -5.97 -14.96
C LYS A 164 -5.67 -4.93 -13.96
N ILE A 165 -4.79 -3.98 -13.64
CA ILE A 165 -5.17 -2.75 -12.96
C ILE A 165 -5.45 -1.71 -14.01
N GLU A 166 -6.71 -1.32 -14.11
CA GLU A 166 -7.17 -0.29 -15.04
C GLU A 166 -7.12 1.08 -14.34
N PRO A 167 -6.68 2.14 -15.02
CA PRO A 167 -6.70 3.48 -14.46
C PRO A 167 -8.14 3.93 -14.18
N SER A 168 -8.30 4.73 -13.14
CA SER A 168 -9.57 5.35 -12.83
C SER A 168 -9.91 6.43 -13.87
N GLU A 169 -11.19 6.68 -14.15
CA GLU A 169 -11.61 7.77 -15.04
C GLU A 169 -11.36 9.15 -14.41
N LYS A 170 -11.56 9.23 -13.10
CA LYS A 170 -11.38 10.46 -12.32
C LYS A 170 -10.66 10.16 -11.03
N TRP A 171 -10.04 11.18 -10.47
CA TRP A 171 -9.34 11.10 -9.19
C TRP A 171 -9.55 12.36 -8.35
N SER A 172 -9.19 12.31 -7.06
CA SER A 172 -9.20 13.43 -6.12
C SER A 172 -8.09 13.29 -5.10
N ASP A 173 -7.53 14.40 -4.65
CA ASP A 173 -6.54 14.50 -3.57
C ASP A 173 -7.08 15.25 -2.34
N ASP A 174 -8.39 15.42 -2.27
CA ASP A 174 -9.03 16.07 -1.12
C ASP A 174 -8.87 15.26 0.16
N GLU A 175 -8.86 15.97 1.27
CA GLU A 175 -8.96 15.39 2.62
C GLU A 175 -10.40 14.90 2.88
N TRP A 176 -10.81 13.89 2.10
CA TRP A 176 -12.17 13.33 2.06
C TRP A 176 -12.73 12.96 3.45
N TYR A 177 -11.87 12.65 4.40
CA TYR A 177 -12.22 12.29 5.77
C TYR A 177 -12.69 13.50 6.60
N LEU A 178 -12.42 14.73 6.16
CA LEU A 178 -12.91 15.96 6.78
C LEU A 178 -14.29 16.37 6.26
N ASP A 179 -14.49 16.26 4.94
CA ASP A 179 -15.78 16.62 4.31
C ASP A 179 -15.96 15.80 3.02
N GLN A 180 -16.85 14.82 3.07
CA GLN A 180 -17.13 13.95 1.92
C GLN A 180 -18.04 14.58 0.87
N GLU A 181 -18.66 15.75 1.14
CA GLU A 181 -19.53 16.43 0.20
C GLU A 181 -18.77 17.46 -0.66
N LYS A 182 -17.74 18.08 -0.10
CA LYS A 182 -16.92 19.06 -0.80
C LYS A 182 -15.71 18.40 -1.45
N ARG A 183 -15.92 17.85 -2.64
CA ARG A 183 -14.91 17.10 -3.35
C ARG A 183 -14.58 17.75 -4.69
N ASN A 184 -13.28 17.82 -5.01
CA ASN A 184 -12.79 18.21 -6.33
C ASN A 184 -12.44 16.95 -7.11
N PHE A 185 -13.01 16.78 -8.29
CA PHE A 185 -12.77 15.65 -9.16
C PHE A 185 -11.99 16.10 -10.39
N TYR A 186 -10.86 15.46 -10.61
CA TYR A 186 -10.00 15.67 -11.76
C TYR A 186 -10.15 14.52 -12.75
N ASN A 187 -10.15 14.82 -14.03
CA ASN A 187 -10.08 13.76 -15.05
C ASN A 187 -8.68 13.11 -15.00
N ASN A 188 -8.63 11.80 -15.12
CA ASN A 188 -7.37 11.08 -15.17
C ASN A 188 -6.74 11.24 -16.57
N SER A 189 -5.49 11.70 -16.62
CA SER A 189 -4.71 11.85 -17.85
C SER A 189 -3.94 10.58 -18.24
N TRP A 190 -4.33 9.43 -17.68
CA TRP A 190 -3.63 8.15 -17.82
C TRP A 190 -2.23 8.14 -17.19
N TYR A 191 -1.56 7.00 -17.30
CA TYR A 191 -0.22 6.85 -16.78
C TYR A 191 0.80 7.59 -17.65
N GLY A 192 1.69 8.36 -17.01
CA GLY A 192 2.84 8.92 -17.69
C GLY A 192 3.99 7.89 -17.75
N VAL A 193 4.76 7.93 -18.83
CA VAL A 193 5.90 7.03 -19.06
C VAL A 193 7.14 7.84 -19.32
N LEU A 194 8.23 7.57 -18.60
CA LEU A 194 9.53 8.19 -18.88
C LEU A 194 10.43 7.31 -19.73
N GLN A 195 10.24 5.99 -19.73
CA GLN A 195 11.03 5.05 -20.51
C GLN A 195 10.26 3.75 -20.74
N GLU A 196 10.36 3.19 -21.96
CA GLU A 196 9.67 1.97 -22.39
C GLU A 196 10.41 0.70 -21.99
N TRP A 197 9.66 -0.32 -21.59
CA TRP A 197 10.12 -1.71 -21.45
C TRP A 197 8.97 -2.64 -21.07
N SER A 198 9.22 -3.94 -21.02
CA SER A 198 8.30 -4.92 -20.42
C SER A 198 9.04 -5.85 -19.48
N CYS A 199 8.40 -6.23 -18.39
CA CYS A 199 9.00 -7.13 -17.39
C CYS A 199 7.95 -7.91 -16.60
N SER A 200 8.44 -8.93 -15.88
CA SER A 200 7.65 -9.69 -14.93
C SER A 200 8.50 -9.96 -13.69
N TRP A 201 8.30 -9.16 -12.64
CA TRP A 201 9.05 -9.26 -11.38
C TRP A 201 8.15 -9.05 -10.16
N ARG A 202 8.73 -9.22 -8.98
CA ARG A 202 8.02 -8.99 -7.72
C ARG A 202 7.79 -7.51 -7.46
N ILE A 203 6.62 -7.19 -6.93
CA ILE A 203 6.28 -5.85 -6.44
C ILE A 203 6.89 -5.68 -5.04
N LEU A 204 7.64 -4.62 -4.87
CA LEU A 204 8.15 -4.14 -3.59
C LEU A 204 7.75 -2.69 -3.41
N GLY A 205 7.60 -2.23 -2.19
CA GLY A 205 7.46 -0.80 -1.96
C GLY A 205 6.55 -0.41 -0.80
N GLY A 206 5.80 0.65 -1.02
CA GLY A 206 4.98 1.33 -0.05
C GLY A 206 5.31 2.82 0.08
N ASN A 207 5.01 3.41 1.22
CA ASN A 207 5.39 4.79 1.51
C ASN A 207 6.91 4.91 1.61
N LEU A 208 7.50 5.81 0.82
CA LEU A 208 8.96 5.93 0.69
C LEU A 208 9.63 6.35 1.99
N GLU A 209 9.03 7.29 2.73
CA GLU A 209 9.55 7.71 4.03
C GLU A 209 9.49 6.56 5.04
N CYS A 210 8.36 5.86 5.09
CA CYS A 210 8.19 4.70 5.97
C CYS A 210 9.10 3.51 5.61
N LEU A 211 9.39 3.32 4.33
CA LEU A 211 10.39 2.35 3.90
C LEU A 211 11.80 2.80 4.30
N SER A 212 12.07 4.10 4.21
CA SER A 212 13.39 4.67 4.50
C SER A 212 13.76 4.58 5.99
N ILE A 213 12.81 4.73 6.91
CA ILE A 213 13.08 4.57 8.35
C ILE A 213 13.46 3.14 8.75
N LEU A 214 13.21 2.15 7.89
CA LEU A 214 13.65 0.77 8.11
C LEU A 214 15.12 0.53 7.71
N MET A 215 15.72 1.42 6.91
CA MET A 215 17.09 1.24 6.45
C MET A 215 18.07 1.17 7.61
N GLY A 216 18.97 0.20 7.57
CA GLY A 216 19.91 -0.06 8.66
C GLY A 216 19.32 -0.86 9.83
N THR A 217 18.04 -1.22 9.78
CA THR A 217 17.40 -2.11 10.76
C THR A 217 17.29 -3.54 10.22
N PRO A 218 17.12 -4.55 11.09
CA PRO A 218 16.90 -5.93 10.65
C PRO A 218 15.50 -6.18 10.05
N TYR A 219 14.70 -5.14 9.85
CA TYR A 219 13.35 -5.16 9.27
C TYR A 219 13.30 -4.62 7.86
N PHE A 220 14.39 -4.01 7.38
CA PHE A 220 14.51 -3.60 5.98
C PHE A 220 14.61 -4.84 5.09
N PRO A 221 13.80 -4.94 4.02
CA PRO A 221 13.83 -6.11 3.13
C PRO A 221 15.15 -6.20 2.37
N ILE A 222 15.78 -7.36 2.43
CA ILE A 222 16.94 -7.70 1.63
C ILE A 222 16.49 -8.73 0.60
N ILE A 223 16.59 -8.38 -0.67
CA ILE A 223 16.26 -9.25 -1.80
C ILE A 223 17.44 -9.35 -2.76
N GLU A 224 17.61 -10.51 -3.36
CA GLU A 224 18.64 -10.78 -4.37
C GLU A 224 18.03 -10.87 -5.78
N GLU A 225 16.69 -10.91 -5.87
CA GLU A 225 15.95 -10.99 -7.11
C GLU A 225 15.61 -9.59 -7.64
N ASP A 226 15.48 -9.44 -8.94
CA ASP A 226 15.02 -8.22 -9.59
C ASP A 226 13.57 -7.89 -9.17
N CYS A 227 13.24 -6.61 -9.04
CA CYS A 227 11.93 -6.17 -8.55
C CYS A 227 11.38 -4.93 -9.25
N ILE A 228 10.06 -4.78 -9.15
CA ILE A 228 9.32 -3.55 -9.46
C ILE A 228 9.17 -2.77 -8.16
N LEU A 229 9.74 -1.59 -8.07
CA LEU A 229 9.56 -0.71 -6.92
C LEU A 229 8.33 0.17 -7.13
N CYS A 230 7.28 -0.06 -6.34
CA CYS A 230 6.07 0.76 -6.29
C CYS A 230 6.15 1.66 -5.06
N ILE A 231 6.39 2.94 -5.25
CA ILE A 231 6.56 3.88 -4.14
C ILE A 231 5.62 5.07 -4.22
N GLU A 232 5.33 5.56 -3.05
CA GLU A 232 4.44 6.64 -2.78
C GLU A 232 4.98 7.54 -1.66
N GLN A 233 4.45 8.76 -1.52
CA GLN A 233 4.77 9.68 -0.44
C GLN A 233 3.61 10.62 -0.13
N ASP A 234 3.48 11.11 1.11
CA ASP A 234 2.32 11.89 1.55
C ASP A 234 2.34 13.38 1.17
N SER A 235 1.19 14.03 1.35
CA SER A 235 0.96 15.44 1.02
C SER A 235 1.78 16.43 1.83
N GLU A 236 2.37 15.99 2.92
CA GLU A 236 3.21 16.85 3.74
C GLU A 236 4.62 17.00 3.14
N SER A 237 4.89 16.27 2.05
CA SER A 237 6.21 16.14 1.46
C SER A 237 6.32 16.86 0.13
N GLU A 238 7.06 17.95 0.10
CA GLU A 238 7.50 18.60 -1.14
C GLU A 238 8.35 17.62 -1.99
N PHE A 239 8.41 17.83 -3.31
CA PHE A 239 9.20 16.99 -4.23
C PHE A 239 10.68 16.88 -3.82
N LEU A 240 11.27 17.91 -3.22
CA LEU A 240 12.63 17.85 -2.69
C LEU A 240 12.77 16.85 -1.53
N ARG A 241 11.72 16.62 -0.76
CA ARG A 241 11.72 15.61 0.31
C ARG A 241 11.66 14.20 -0.28
N PHE A 242 10.84 14.00 -1.33
CA PHE A 242 10.87 12.78 -2.12
C PHE A 242 12.25 12.47 -2.65
N ILE A 243 12.92 13.45 -3.28
CA ILE A 243 14.30 13.33 -3.78
C ILE A 243 15.21 12.82 -2.66
N ARG A 244 15.17 13.42 -1.48
CA ARG A 244 16.03 13.06 -0.35
C ARG A 244 15.86 11.59 0.07
N TRP A 245 14.62 11.14 0.25
CA TRP A 245 14.36 9.77 0.65
C TRP A 245 14.67 8.77 -0.46
N PHE A 246 14.43 9.17 -1.69
CA PHE A 246 14.77 8.33 -2.82
C PHE A 246 16.29 8.18 -3.00
N GLU A 247 17.06 9.26 -2.79
CA GLU A 247 18.52 9.17 -2.75
C GLU A 247 19.00 8.24 -1.65
N GLN A 248 18.42 8.30 -0.46
CA GLN A 248 18.75 7.40 0.62
C GLN A 248 18.48 5.94 0.23
N LEU A 249 17.33 5.65 -0.40
CA LEU A 249 17.02 4.32 -0.90
C LEU A 249 18.02 3.85 -1.97
N SER A 250 18.41 4.74 -2.87
CA SER A 250 19.35 4.45 -3.95
C SER A 250 20.74 4.02 -3.47
N GLN A 251 21.10 4.38 -2.26
CA GLN A 251 22.38 4.02 -1.62
C GLN A 251 22.34 2.67 -0.90
N THR A 252 21.15 2.01 -0.82
CA THR A 252 21.03 0.67 -0.24
C THR A 252 21.39 -0.42 -1.24
N SER A 253 21.64 -1.63 -0.75
CA SER A 253 21.84 -2.80 -1.61
C SER A 253 20.63 -3.15 -2.48
N LEU A 254 19.42 -2.77 -2.05
CA LEU A 254 18.18 -2.97 -2.77
C LEU A 254 18.19 -2.29 -4.15
N SER A 255 18.86 -1.15 -4.26
CA SER A 255 18.92 -0.35 -5.51
C SER A 255 19.41 -1.16 -6.71
N LYS A 256 20.29 -2.13 -6.52
CA LYS A 256 20.85 -2.98 -7.59
C LYS A 256 19.79 -3.87 -8.23
N ASN A 257 18.76 -4.22 -7.47
CA ASN A 257 17.70 -5.14 -7.86
C ASN A 257 16.43 -4.41 -8.36
N ILE A 258 16.35 -3.09 -8.22
CA ILE A 258 15.25 -2.30 -8.78
C ILE A 258 15.45 -2.19 -10.29
N LYS A 259 14.53 -2.80 -11.05
CA LYS A 259 14.54 -2.79 -12.53
C LYS A 259 13.38 -2.01 -13.11
N TRP A 260 12.42 -1.64 -12.29
CA TRP A 260 11.26 -0.83 -12.65
C TRP A 260 10.85 0.06 -11.49
N LEU A 261 10.35 1.23 -11.84
CA LEU A 261 9.81 2.18 -10.88
C LEU A 261 8.38 2.54 -11.27
N VAL A 262 7.47 2.32 -10.36
CA VAL A 262 6.08 2.76 -10.45
C VAL A 262 5.86 3.83 -9.39
N LEU A 263 5.60 5.04 -9.85
CA LEU A 263 5.34 6.18 -8.99
C LEU A 263 3.84 6.45 -8.94
N TRP A 264 3.40 6.78 -7.75
CA TRP A 264 2.03 7.23 -7.55
C TRP A 264 1.70 8.51 -8.33
N ARG A 265 0.45 8.95 -8.23
CA ARG A 265 0.02 10.28 -8.63
C ARG A 265 0.35 11.27 -7.54
N PHE A 266 1.19 12.24 -7.83
CA PHE A 266 1.47 13.32 -6.89
C PHE A 266 0.22 14.16 -6.66
N GLN A 267 0.02 14.64 -5.43
CA GLN A 267 -1.07 15.56 -5.14
C GLN A 267 -0.84 16.90 -5.84
N THR A 268 -1.91 17.55 -6.26
CA THR A 268 -1.86 18.78 -7.08
C THR A 268 -0.97 19.86 -6.48
N LYS A 269 -1.01 20.02 -5.16
CA LYS A 269 -0.22 21.05 -4.45
C LYS A 269 1.30 20.86 -4.57
N TYR A 270 1.78 19.63 -4.72
CA TYR A 270 3.21 19.28 -4.71
C TYR A 270 3.63 18.48 -5.95
N SER A 271 2.78 18.47 -6.96
CA SER A 271 3.05 17.72 -8.17
C SER A 271 4.25 18.30 -8.91
N PRO A 272 5.33 17.53 -9.10
CA PRO A 272 6.42 17.97 -9.98
C PRO A 272 5.92 18.00 -11.43
N SER A 273 6.49 18.92 -12.21
CA SER A 273 6.28 18.84 -13.65
C SER A 273 6.95 17.60 -14.24
N GLU A 274 6.46 17.13 -15.38
CA GLU A 274 7.10 16.02 -16.10
C GLU A 274 8.58 16.33 -16.39
N GLN A 275 8.90 17.58 -16.70
CA GLN A 275 10.26 18.05 -16.92
C GLN A 275 11.13 17.86 -15.65
N MET A 276 10.60 18.19 -14.45
CA MET A 276 11.33 17.97 -13.19
C MET A 276 11.55 16.47 -12.93
N LEU A 277 10.58 15.63 -13.22
CA LEU A 277 10.74 14.17 -13.11
C LEU A 277 11.83 13.66 -14.07
N LYS A 278 11.80 14.11 -15.32
CA LYS A 278 12.81 13.78 -16.33
C LYS A 278 14.21 14.22 -15.89
N GLU A 279 14.38 15.47 -15.47
CA GLU A 279 15.67 16.00 -15.01
C GLU A 279 16.19 15.20 -13.82
N PHE A 280 15.34 14.91 -12.83
CA PHE A 280 15.72 14.14 -11.67
C PHE A 280 16.13 12.71 -12.05
N PHE A 281 15.27 11.99 -12.79
CA PHE A 281 15.52 10.59 -13.09
C PHE A 281 16.60 10.37 -14.15
N TRP A 282 16.73 11.21 -15.16
CA TRP A 282 17.77 11.07 -16.18
C TRP A 282 19.13 11.61 -15.72
N GLY A 283 19.14 12.61 -14.86
CA GLY A 283 20.36 13.11 -14.23
C GLY A 283 20.97 12.14 -13.23
N HIS A 284 20.17 11.17 -12.74
CA HIS A 284 20.62 10.27 -11.69
C HIS A 284 21.44 9.10 -12.23
N TYR A 285 22.67 8.95 -11.75
CA TYR A 285 23.63 7.93 -12.21
C TYR A 285 23.11 6.51 -12.18
N PHE A 286 22.29 6.18 -11.19
CA PHE A 286 21.70 4.85 -10.94
C PHE A 286 20.61 4.46 -11.98
N ARG A 287 20.00 5.42 -12.70
CA ARG A 287 18.69 5.22 -13.35
C ARG A 287 18.67 5.38 -14.85
N LYS A 288 19.82 5.52 -15.49
CA LYS A 288 19.88 5.74 -16.95
C LYS A 288 19.15 4.70 -17.81
N ASN A 289 18.72 3.56 -17.20
CA ASN A 289 18.09 2.45 -17.92
C ASN A 289 16.93 1.79 -17.17
N ILE A 290 16.30 2.45 -16.19
CA ILE A 290 15.16 1.88 -15.47
C ILE A 290 13.87 2.49 -16.02
N PRO A 291 12.94 1.67 -16.54
CA PRO A 291 11.63 2.13 -16.94
C PRO A 291 10.85 2.72 -15.76
N ILE A 292 10.16 3.83 -16.01
CA ILE A 292 9.43 4.57 -14.98
C ILE A 292 8.02 4.88 -15.47
N VAL A 293 7.04 4.47 -14.69
CA VAL A 293 5.63 4.83 -14.85
C VAL A 293 5.23 5.70 -13.68
N PHE A 294 4.49 6.75 -13.93
CA PHE A 294 3.97 7.65 -12.90
C PHE A 294 2.48 7.94 -13.09
N ASN A 295 1.85 8.61 -12.13
CA ASN A 295 0.40 8.84 -12.05
C ASN A 295 -0.42 7.56 -11.83
N PHE A 296 0.15 6.56 -11.17
CA PHE A 296 -0.57 5.32 -10.89
C PHE A 296 -1.59 5.50 -9.76
N ASP A 297 -2.74 4.79 -9.85
CA ASP A 297 -3.86 4.88 -8.89
C ASP A 297 -3.60 4.07 -7.61
N PHE A 298 -2.51 4.34 -6.94
CA PHE A 298 -2.28 3.87 -5.58
C PHE A 298 -1.73 5.02 -4.76
N TRP A 299 -2.34 5.41 -3.68
CA TRP A 299 -1.94 6.35 -2.69
C TRP A 299 -3.00 7.37 -2.26
N HIS A 300 -2.59 8.38 -1.39
CA HIS A 300 -3.38 9.46 -0.77
C HIS A 300 -4.23 10.32 -1.74
N THR A 301 -4.30 9.95 -3.00
CA THR A 301 -5.35 10.31 -3.94
C THR A 301 -6.40 9.20 -3.99
N GLN A 302 -7.62 9.49 -4.35
CA GLN A 302 -8.65 8.48 -4.59
C GLN A 302 -8.95 8.39 -6.09
N PRO A 303 -9.30 7.21 -6.60
CA PRO A 303 -9.43 5.92 -5.91
C PRO A 303 -8.11 5.19 -5.68
N LEU A 304 -8.21 4.04 -5.00
CA LEU A 304 -7.08 3.23 -4.57
C LEU A 304 -7.22 1.80 -5.08
N CYS A 305 -6.17 1.25 -5.70
CA CYS A 305 -6.11 -0.17 -6.02
C CYS A 305 -5.29 -0.94 -4.98
N THR A 306 -5.69 -2.15 -4.67
CA THR A 306 -4.93 -3.06 -3.81
C THR A 306 -3.76 -3.67 -4.58
N LEU A 307 -2.56 -3.70 -3.97
CA LEU A 307 -1.37 -4.32 -4.54
C LEU A 307 -0.86 -5.44 -3.62
N PRO A 308 -0.64 -6.65 -4.15
CA PRO A 308 0.00 -7.73 -3.42
C PRO A 308 1.52 -7.49 -3.39
N LEU A 309 2.04 -6.98 -2.27
CA LEU A 309 3.48 -6.80 -2.08
C LEU A 309 4.18 -8.15 -2.04
N TRP A 310 5.35 -8.23 -2.69
CA TRP A 310 6.18 -9.43 -2.78
C TRP A 310 5.66 -10.50 -3.73
N TRP A 311 4.61 -10.16 -4.52
CA TRP A 311 4.10 -11.01 -5.56
C TRP A 311 4.50 -10.55 -6.96
N PHE A 312 4.33 -11.41 -7.94
CA PHE A 312 4.69 -11.11 -9.32
C PHE A 312 3.64 -10.28 -10.03
N ALA A 313 4.13 -9.27 -10.74
CA ALA A 313 3.34 -8.51 -11.70
C ALA A 313 4.06 -8.45 -13.04
N ASN A 314 3.28 -8.38 -14.11
CA ASN A 314 3.75 -8.06 -15.44
C ASN A 314 3.42 -6.61 -15.73
N LEU A 315 4.43 -5.83 -16.06
CA LEU A 315 4.28 -4.45 -16.50
C LEU A 315 4.74 -4.35 -17.94
N LYS A 316 3.85 -3.91 -18.83
CA LYS A 316 4.10 -3.75 -20.26
C LYS A 316 3.75 -2.34 -20.69
N ILE A 317 4.66 -1.71 -21.42
CA ILE A 317 4.44 -0.41 -22.05
C ILE A 317 4.52 -0.62 -23.55
N GLU A 318 3.44 -0.32 -24.24
CA GLU A 318 3.32 -0.42 -25.70
C GLU A 318 3.06 0.96 -26.26
N ASN A 319 3.99 1.48 -27.05
CA ASN A 319 3.88 2.71 -27.83
C ASN A 319 3.87 4.04 -27.06
N THR A 320 4.92 4.82 -27.22
CA THR A 320 5.12 6.11 -26.54
C THR A 320 4.75 7.34 -27.36
N ASP A 321 4.35 7.18 -28.63
CA ASP A 321 4.04 8.31 -29.54
C ASP A 321 2.70 8.99 -29.23
N ALA A 322 1.92 8.43 -28.31
CA ALA A 322 0.73 9.06 -27.77
C ALA A 322 0.78 9.06 -26.27
N TYR A 323 0.44 10.16 -25.62
CA TYR A 323 0.20 10.28 -24.17
C TYR A 323 -0.88 9.29 -23.65
N GLU A 324 -1.51 8.54 -24.52
CA GLU A 324 -2.43 7.44 -24.31
C GLU A 324 -1.75 6.08 -24.50
N GLY A 325 -0.43 6.02 -24.37
CA GLY A 325 0.34 4.79 -24.50
C GLY A 325 -0.15 3.72 -23.52
N SER A 326 -0.40 2.53 -24.04
CA SER A 326 -0.96 1.40 -23.31
C SER A 326 0.01 0.87 -22.25
N VAL A 327 0.01 1.46 -21.06
CA VAL A 327 0.61 0.83 -19.89
C VAL A 327 -0.34 -0.24 -19.40
N THR A 328 0.10 -1.48 -19.44
CA THR A 328 -0.64 -2.60 -18.84
C THR A 328 0.08 -3.10 -17.61
N PHE A 329 -0.56 -2.98 -16.46
CA PHE A 329 -0.08 -3.53 -15.20
C PHE A 329 -0.96 -4.72 -14.80
N THR A 330 -0.40 -5.91 -14.86
CA THR A 330 -1.10 -7.17 -14.64
C THR A 330 -0.56 -7.85 -13.40
N ILE A 331 -1.43 -8.13 -12.43
CA ILE A 331 -1.10 -8.97 -11.29
C ILE A 331 -1.25 -10.42 -11.73
N LEU A 332 -0.20 -11.22 -11.53
CA LEU A 332 -0.20 -12.63 -11.90
C LEU A 332 -0.95 -13.47 -10.88
N GLU A 333 -1.29 -14.70 -11.23
CA GLU A 333 -1.96 -15.67 -10.35
C GLU A 333 -1.23 -15.84 -9.01
N HIS A 334 -1.96 -15.79 -7.90
CA HIS A 334 -1.39 -15.83 -6.54
C HIS A 334 -2.36 -16.39 -5.50
#